data_34891fac712cf901796b72d431be2d16
#
_entry.id   34891fac712cf901796b72d431be2d16
#
_cell.length_a   1.000
_cell.length_b   1.000
_cell.length_c   1.000
_cell.angle_alpha   90.00
_cell.angle_beta   90.00
_cell.angle_gamma   90.00
#
_symmetry.space_group_name_H-M   'P 1'
#
loop_
_entity.id
_entity.type
_entity.pdbx_description
1 polymer ?
#
loop_
_entity_poly.entity_id
_entity_poly.type
_entity_poly.pdbx_seq_one_letter_code
_entity_poly.pdbx_strand_id
1 'polypeptide(L)'
;MHLYLLFPMCVAAALGSWGIPVFGADEAVLKPRVPIDKIEEARTWTNPFPATEENIEKGKGLFHGKAFCATCHGKDGKGFGGDIEPGSLKGPLPRNFTDKEWQAARTDGELFWILKNGSKGTAMAPFIPLVLTEEEAWQVLRYVRSFGKP
;
A
#
# COMPACT_ATOMS: atom_id res chain seq x y z
N MET A 1 -17.16 -78.14 -15.60
CA MET A 1 -16.23 -77.62 -14.59
C MET A 1 -15.73 -76.27 -15.08
N HIS A 2 -16.45 -75.17 -14.72
CA HIS A 2 -16.15 -73.83 -15.21
C HIS A 2 -15.52 -73.02 -14.05
N LEU A 3 -14.28 -72.63 -14.21
CA LEU A 3 -13.49 -71.86 -13.24
C LEU A 3 -13.70 -70.38 -13.54
N TYR A 4 -14.43 -69.67 -12.67
CA TYR A 4 -14.56 -68.21 -12.74
C TYR A 4 -13.37 -67.54 -12.05
N LEU A 5 -12.56 -66.87 -12.84
CA LEU A 5 -11.47 -65.98 -12.36
C LEU A 5 -12.07 -64.64 -11.97
N LEU A 6 -12.07 -64.35 -10.68
CA LEU A 6 -12.43 -63.05 -10.14
C LEU A 6 -11.22 -62.11 -10.25
N PHE A 7 -11.30 -61.10 -11.09
CA PHE A 7 -10.34 -59.98 -11.10
C PHE A 7 -10.69 -58.97 -9.99
N PRO A 8 -9.76 -58.57 -9.13
CA PRO A 8 -10.00 -57.48 -8.20
C PRO A 8 -9.90 -56.13 -8.93
N MET A 9 -10.97 -55.39 -8.88
CA MET A 9 -11.04 -54.00 -9.38
C MET A 9 -10.32 -53.08 -8.39
N CYS A 10 -9.10 -52.66 -8.73
CA CYS A 10 -8.37 -51.62 -7.99
C CYS A 10 -9.06 -50.27 -8.22
N VAL A 11 -9.77 -49.78 -7.22
CA VAL A 11 -10.28 -48.39 -7.19
C VAL A 11 -9.12 -47.48 -6.77
N ALA A 12 -8.51 -46.80 -7.71
CA ALA A 12 -7.54 -45.75 -7.45
C ALA A 12 -8.29 -44.52 -6.90
N ALA A 13 -8.20 -44.29 -5.61
CA ALA A 13 -8.66 -43.05 -4.98
C ALA A 13 -7.75 -41.91 -5.39
N ALA A 14 -8.21 -41.05 -6.29
CA ALA A 14 -7.54 -39.79 -6.63
C ALA A 14 -7.65 -38.85 -5.42
N LEU A 15 -6.58 -38.76 -4.63
CA LEU A 15 -6.43 -37.71 -3.62
C LEU A 15 -6.23 -36.37 -4.34
N GLY A 16 -7.33 -35.67 -4.55
CA GLY A 16 -7.30 -34.29 -5.01
C GLY A 16 -6.55 -33.43 -4.00
N SER A 17 -5.36 -32.99 -4.38
CA SER A 17 -4.60 -31.97 -3.66
C SER A 17 -5.40 -30.66 -3.71
N TRP A 18 -6.17 -30.39 -2.68
CA TRP A 18 -6.79 -29.10 -2.46
C TRP A 18 -5.67 -28.13 -2.05
N GLY A 19 -5.18 -27.37 -3.02
CA GLY A 19 -4.25 -26.28 -2.76
C GLY A 19 -4.91 -25.29 -1.80
N ILE A 20 -4.37 -25.18 -0.59
CA ILE A 20 -4.77 -24.16 0.36
C ILE A 20 -4.34 -22.81 -0.27
N PRO A 21 -5.25 -21.86 -0.52
CA PRO A 21 -4.85 -20.56 -1.00
C PRO A 21 -3.93 -19.93 0.05
N VAL A 22 -2.70 -19.61 -0.33
CA VAL A 22 -1.76 -18.87 0.52
C VAL A 22 -2.22 -17.40 0.54
N PHE A 23 -3.22 -17.10 1.37
CA PHE A 23 -3.62 -15.74 1.73
C PHE A 23 -2.78 -15.31 2.92
N GLY A 24 -1.66 -14.65 2.73
CA GLY A 24 -0.86 -14.30 3.90
C GLY A 24 -0.05 -13.02 3.83
N ALA A 25 0.49 -12.67 2.68
CA ALA A 25 1.32 -11.47 2.55
C ALA A 25 0.53 -10.24 2.08
N ASP A 26 -0.45 -10.43 1.21
CA ASP A 26 -1.17 -9.33 0.55
C ASP A 26 -2.22 -8.66 1.45
N GLU A 27 -2.88 -9.40 2.34
CA GLU A 27 -3.89 -8.86 3.25
C GLU A 27 -3.33 -7.82 4.22
N ALA A 28 -2.11 -8.04 4.77
CA ALA A 28 -1.45 -7.07 5.64
C ALA A 28 -1.08 -5.77 4.91
N VAL A 29 -0.76 -5.87 3.60
CA VAL A 29 -0.47 -4.74 2.73
C VAL A 29 -1.74 -3.94 2.46
N LEU A 30 -2.87 -4.60 2.27
CA LEU A 30 -4.15 -3.98 1.97
C LEU A 30 -4.90 -3.48 3.21
N LYS A 31 -4.48 -3.85 4.43
CA LYS A 31 -5.12 -3.37 5.66
C LYS A 31 -5.00 -1.84 5.79
N PRO A 32 -6.10 -1.10 6.00
CA PRO A 32 -6.07 0.33 6.25
C PRO A 32 -5.21 0.69 7.47
N ARG A 33 -4.49 1.81 7.39
CA ARG A 33 -3.71 2.38 8.50
C ARG A 33 -4.45 3.49 9.24
N VAL A 34 -5.56 3.95 8.69
CA VAL A 34 -6.52 4.83 9.39
C VAL A 34 -7.22 4.00 10.46
N PRO A 35 -7.37 4.50 11.70
CA PRO A 35 -8.15 3.83 12.73
C PRO A 35 -9.58 3.53 12.26
N ILE A 36 -10.14 2.40 12.71
CA ILE A 36 -11.44 1.93 12.23
C ILE A 36 -12.59 2.93 12.51
N ASP A 37 -12.51 3.64 13.62
CA ASP A 37 -13.46 4.68 14.00
C ASP A 37 -13.31 6.00 13.22
N LYS A 38 -12.24 6.14 12.41
CA LYS A 38 -11.91 7.31 11.59
C LYS A 38 -11.95 7.06 10.10
N ILE A 39 -12.06 5.80 9.69
CA ILE A 39 -11.90 5.42 8.29
C ILE A 39 -13.02 5.99 7.41
N GLU A 40 -14.26 5.98 7.90
CA GLU A 40 -15.40 6.53 7.15
C GLU A 40 -15.28 8.06 6.99
N GLU A 41 -14.89 8.76 8.05
CA GLU A 41 -14.59 10.20 7.97
C GLU A 41 -13.48 10.48 6.95
N ALA A 42 -12.36 9.78 7.04
CA ALA A 42 -11.24 9.95 6.14
C ALA A 42 -11.62 9.71 4.66
N ARG A 43 -12.49 8.72 4.39
CA ARG A 43 -12.96 8.40 3.04
C ARG A 43 -13.84 9.48 2.40
N THR A 44 -14.45 10.36 3.20
CA THR A 44 -15.22 11.48 2.65
C THR A 44 -14.33 12.59 2.07
N TRP A 45 -13.06 12.63 2.45
CA TRP A 45 -12.15 13.67 1.98
C TRP A 45 -11.67 13.35 0.56
N THR A 46 -11.79 14.33 -0.30
CA THR A 46 -11.37 14.24 -1.71
C THR A 46 -10.28 15.25 -2.00
N ASN A 47 -9.33 14.85 -2.84
CA ASN A 47 -8.27 15.75 -3.26
C ASN A 47 -8.84 16.87 -4.14
N PRO A 48 -8.74 18.16 -3.71
CA PRO A 48 -9.31 19.29 -4.45
C PRO A 48 -8.54 19.62 -5.73
N PHE A 49 -7.31 19.13 -5.88
CA PHE A 49 -6.49 19.39 -7.07
C PHE A 49 -6.73 18.35 -8.14
N PRO A 50 -6.93 18.74 -9.42
CA PRO A 50 -6.98 17.80 -10.53
C PRO A 50 -5.62 17.13 -10.75
N ALA A 51 -5.60 15.92 -11.34
CA ALA A 51 -4.39 15.17 -11.64
C ALA A 51 -3.70 15.69 -12.93
N THR A 52 -3.41 16.99 -12.99
CA THR A 52 -2.64 17.62 -14.05
C THR A 52 -1.15 17.43 -13.87
N GLU A 53 -0.38 17.53 -14.95
CA GLU A 53 1.08 17.46 -14.90
C GLU A 53 1.64 18.54 -13.95
N GLU A 54 1.11 19.74 -13.98
CA GLU A 54 1.51 20.83 -13.09
C GLU A 54 1.38 20.44 -11.59
N ASN A 55 0.22 19.90 -11.19
CA ASN A 55 0.00 19.49 -9.80
C ASN A 55 0.86 18.28 -9.40
N ILE A 56 1.11 17.37 -10.35
CA ILE A 56 2.02 16.23 -10.13
C ILE A 56 3.45 16.70 -9.93
N GLU A 57 3.96 17.63 -10.76
CA GLU A 57 5.32 18.18 -10.63
C GLU A 57 5.49 19.03 -9.35
N LYS A 58 4.48 19.79 -8.93
CA LYS A 58 4.47 20.47 -7.63
C LYS A 58 4.60 19.44 -6.49
N GLY A 59 3.78 18.39 -6.52
CA GLY A 59 3.83 17.30 -5.55
C GLY A 59 5.18 16.58 -5.54
N LYS A 60 5.78 16.35 -6.70
CA LYS A 60 7.12 15.76 -6.86
C LYS A 60 8.20 16.64 -6.22
N GLY A 61 8.17 17.94 -6.45
CA GLY A 61 9.09 18.89 -5.81
C GLY A 61 9.00 18.84 -4.28
N LEU A 62 7.79 18.76 -3.73
CA LEU A 62 7.56 18.63 -2.29
C LEU A 62 8.03 17.27 -1.75
N PHE A 63 7.73 16.17 -2.45
CA PHE A 63 8.08 14.81 -2.09
C PHE A 63 9.60 14.60 -1.98
N HIS A 64 10.37 15.12 -2.92
CA HIS A 64 11.81 15.02 -2.95
C HIS A 64 12.54 16.12 -2.16
N GLY A 65 11.87 17.25 -1.94
CA GLY A 65 12.41 18.43 -1.25
C GLY A 65 11.90 18.54 0.19
N LYS A 66 11.09 19.56 0.43
CA LYS A 66 10.63 20.01 1.76
C LYS A 66 10.10 18.91 2.67
N ALA A 67 9.37 17.93 2.12
CA ALA A 67 8.75 16.87 2.90
C ALA A 67 9.64 15.64 3.11
N PHE A 68 10.79 15.53 2.43
CA PHE A 68 11.74 14.41 2.56
C PHE A 68 11.13 13.01 2.42
N CYS A 69 10.00 12.88 1.74
CA CYS A 69 9.28 11.59 1.61
C CYS A 69 10.16 10.51 0.94
N ALA A 70 10.97 10.92 -0.04
CA ALA A 70 11.88 10.05 -0.78
C ALA A 70 12.90 9.33 0.11
N THR A 71 13.23 9.89 1.29
CA THR A 71 14.16 9.27 2.25
C THR A 71 13.67 7.90 2.71
N CYS A 72 12.37 7.77 2.98
CA CYS A 72 11.76 6.51 3.42
C CYS A 72 11.09 5.74 2.27
N HIS A 73 10.43 6.48 1.36
CA HIS A 73 9.62 5.87 0.31
C HIS A 73 10.37 5.62 -1.01
N GLY A 74 11.67 5.99 -1.07
CA GLY A 74 12.46 5.89 -2.28
C GLY A 74 12.15 6.98 -3.30
N LYS A 75 13.12 7.31 -4.14
CA LYS A 75 12.94 8.28 -5.23
C LYS A 75 11.94 7.77 -6.29
N ASP A 76 11.85 6.45 -6.42
CA ASP A 76 10.98 5.73 -7.34
C ASP A 76 9.66 5.25 -6.68
N GLY A 77 9.43 5.60 -5.41
CA GLY A 77 8.22 5.25 -4.68
C GLY A 77 8.09 3.79 -4.26
N LYS A 78 9.13 2.96 -4.45
CA LYS A 78 9.07 1.53 -4.13
C LYS A 78 9.23 1.18 -2.64
N GLY A 79 9.40 2.19 -1.80
CA GLY A 79 9.79 1.98 -0.40
C GLY A 79 11.29 1.71 -0.30
N PHE A 80 11.91 2.02 0.83
CA PHE A 80 13.35 2.06 0.99
C PHE A 80 14.06 3.07 0.06
N GLY A 81 14.22 4.29 0.54
CA GLY A 81 15.29 5.13 0.06
C GLY A 81 16.61 4.42 0.36
N GLY A 82 17.50 4.28 -0.64
CA GLY A 82 18.70 3.45 -0.60
C GLY A 82 19.68 3.68 0.56
N ASP A 83 19.42 4.66 1.42
CA ASP A 83 20.23 5.00 2.59
C ASP A 83 19.67 4.49 3.92
N ILE A 84 18.53 3.77 3.90
CA ILE A 84 17.91 3.23 5.12
C ILE A 84 18.11 1.72 5.20
N GLU A 85 18.87 1.29 6.20
CA GLU A 85 19.07 -0.13 6.48
C GLU A 85 17.76 -0.81 6.90
N PRO A 86 17.44 -1.99 6.33
CA PRO A 86 16.32 -2.81 6.78
C PRO A 86 16.42 -3.08 8.28
N GLY A 87 15.35 -2.77 9.03
CA GLY A 87 15.32 -2.94 10.48
C GLY A 87 15.71 -1.69 11.29
N SER A 88 16.25 -0.65 10.66
CA SER A 88 16.50 0.65 11.32
C SER A 88 15.21 1.43 11.60
N LEU A 89 14.14 1.13 10.87
CA LEU A 89 12.82 1.74 11.07
C LEU A 89 11.97 0.94 12.05
N LYS A 90 11.31 1.66 12.95
CA LYS A 90 10.33 1.05 13.86
C LYS A 90 9.06 0.64 13.09
N GLY A 91 8.68 -0.62 13.20
CA GLY A 91 7.45 -1.16 12.61
C GLY A 91 7.62 -1.63 11.16
N PRO A 92 6.52 -1.78 10.43
CA PRO A 92 6.54 -2.25 9.05
C PRO A 92 7.24 -1.25 8.12
N LEU A 93 7.80 -1.78 7.05
CA LEU A 93 8.50 -1.02 6.03
C LEU A 93 7.63 0.06 5.38
N PRO A 94 8.25 1.16 4.90
CA PRO A 94 7.56 2.16 4.10
C PRO A 94 6.85 1.54 2.90
N ARG A 95 5.65 2.03 2.62
CA ARG A 95 4.80 1.50 1.56
C ARG A 95 5.43 1.67 0.18
N ASN A 96 5.34 0.62 -0.64
CA ASN A 96 5.59 0.67 -2.07
C ASN A 96 4.40 1.34 -2.77
N PHE A 97 4.61 2.52 -3.33
CA PHE A 97 3.58 3.30 -4.02
C PHE A 97 3.36 2.82 -5.47
N THR A 98 4.23 1.97 -6.01
CA THR A 98 4.03 1.38 -7.35
C THR A 98 3.12 0.16 -7.34
N ASP A 99 2.72 -0.31 -6.15
CA ASP A 99 1.78 -1.41 -5.97
C ASP A 99 0.37 -0.99 -6.38
N LYS A 100 -0.12 -1.55 -7.47
CA LYS A 100 -1.42 -1.20 -8.07
C LYS A 100 -2.60 -1.61 -7.19
N GLU A 101 -2.52 -2.74 -6.49
CA GLU A 101 -3.58 -3.21 -5.61
C GLU A 101 -3.71 -2.28 -4.41
N TRP A 102 -2.59 -1.89 -3.83
CA TRP A 102 -2.58 -0.92 -2.74
C TRP A 102 -3.11 0.44 -3.21
N GLN A 103 -2.72 0.93 -4.40
CA GLN A 103 -3.23 2.17 -4.96
C GLN A 103 -4.74 2.15 -5.14
N ALA A 104 -5.30 1.04 -5.62
CA ALA A 104 -6.73 0.87 -5.81
C ALA A 104 -7.50 0.75 -4.49
N ALA A 105 -6.89 0.13 -3.48
CA ALA A 105 -7.50 -0.12 -2.18
C ALA A 105 -7.54 1.10 -1.25
N ARG A 106 -6.88 2.22 -1.60
CA ARG A 106 -6.80 3.43 -0.76
C ARG A 106 -7.48 4.62 -1.41
N THR A 107 -8.29 5.35 -0.63
CA THR A 107 -8.80 6.64 -1.07
C THR A 107 -7.76 7.75 -0.84
N ASP A 108 -7.88 8.87 -1.56
CA ASP A 108 -7.02 10.03 -1.33
C ASP A 108 -7.18 10.57 0.10
N GLY A 109 -8.38 10.50 0.64
CA GLY A 109 -8.67 10.92 2.01
C GLY A 109 -8.00 10.04 3.06
N GLU A 110 -7.94 8.70 2.86
CA GLU A 110 -7.18 7.81 3.75
C GLU A 110 -5.68 8.18 3.74
N LEU A 111 -5.12 8.50 2.59
CA LEU A 111 -3.71 8.92 2.47
C LEU A 111 -3.47 10.28 3.10
N PHE A 112 -4.39 11.23 2.92
CA PHE A 112 -4.34 12.55 3.55
C PHE A 112 -4.40 12.44 5.07
N TRP A 113 -5.27 11.56 5.59
CA TRP A 113 -5.36 11.29 7.01
C TRP A 113 -4.00 10.86 7.59
N ILE A 114 -3.26 9.99 6.88
CA ILE A 114 -1.92 9.56 7.28
C ILE A 114 -0.93 10.72 7.28
N LEU A 115 -0.96 11.61 6.30
CA LEU A 115 -0.10 12.81 6.30
C LEU A 115 -0.43 13.76 7.46
N LYS A 116 -1.70 13.81 7.88
CA LYS A 116 -2.15 14.67 8.97
C LYS A 116 -1.88 14.09 10.36
N ASN A 117 -2.01 12.78 10.53
CA ASN A 117 -2.00 12.12 11.83
C ASN A 117 -0.84 11.14 12.04
N GLY A 118 -0.08 10.86 10.99
CA GLY A 118 0.93 9.80 11.01
C GLY A 118 0.31 8.39 10.92
N SER A 119 1.15 7.38 11.01
CA SER A 119 0.73 5.96 11.02
C SER A 119 1.20 5.28 12.30
N LYS A 120 0.28 5.07 13.24
CA LYS A 120 0.57 4.51 14.56
C LYS A 120 1.33 3.18 14.46
N GLY A 121 2.39 3.03 15.23
CA GLY A 121 3.22 1.83 15.26
C GLY A 121 4.25 1.75 14.13
N THR A 122 4.43 2.83 13.37
CA THR A 122 5.44 2.94 12.30
C THR A 122 6.32 4.18 12.50
N ALA A 123 7.34 4.34 11.64
CA ALA A 123 8.16 5.56 11.58
C ALA A 123 7.47 6.74 10.86
N MET A 124 6.28 6.53 10.25
CA MET A 124 5.56 7.59 9.53
C MET A 124 4.92 8.57 10.52
N ALA A 125 5.59 9.71 10.72
CA ALA A 125 5.13 10.80 11.59
C ALA A 125 4.08 11.68 10.88
N PRO A 126 3.32 12.52 11.63
CA PRO A 126 2.49 13.58 11.06
C PRO A 126 3.34 14.64 10.34
N PHE A 127 2.88 15.10 9.18
CA PHE A 127 3.53 16.16 8.40
C PHE A 127 2.76 17.48 8.44
N ILE A 128 1.45 17.44 8.65
CA ILE A 128 0.57 18.58 8.73
C ILE A 128 0.36 18.97 10.20
N PRO A 129 0.48 20.21 10.61
CA PRO A 129 0.87 21.40 9.81
C PRO A 129 2.37 21.70 9.85
N LEU A 130 3.19 20.90 10.52
CA LEU A 130 4.57 21.27 10.89
C LEU A 130 5.52 21.34 9.67
N VAL A 131 5.34 20.47 8.68
CA VAL A 131 6.19 20.36 7.49
C VAL A 131 5.44 20.80 6.24
N LEU A 132 4.19 20.38 6.09
CA LEU A 132 3.33 20.66 4.95
C LEU A 132 2.09 21.43 5.37
N THR A 133 1.63 22.33 4.52
CA THR A 133 0.25 22.81 4.57
C THR A 133 -0.69 21.72 4.07
N GLU A 134 -2.00 21.84 4.30
CA GLU A 134 -2.99 20.90 3.75
C GLU A 134 -2.98 20.90 2.22
N GLU A 135 -2.81 22.08 1.60
CA GLU A 135 -2.69 22.22 0.15
C GLU A 135 -1.48 21.46 -0.40
N GLU A 136 -0.32 21.67 0.19
CA GLU A 136 0.92 20.98 -0.21
C GLU A 136 0.79 19.45 -0.03
N ALA A 137 0.13 19.00 1.03
CA ALA A 137 -0.11 17.57 1.25
C ALA A 137 -0.99 16.96 0.16
N TRP A 138 -2.06 17.66 -0.28
CA TRP A 138 -2.86 17.22 -1.40
C TRP A 138 -2.08 17.16 -2.72
N GLN A 139 -1.17 18.10 -2.94
CA GLN A 139 -0.27 18.08 -4.11
C GLN A 139 0.71 16.91 -4.03
N VAL A 140 1.31 16.64 -2.87
CA VAL A 140 2.15 15.44 -2.66
C VAL A 140 1.38 14.17 -3.02
N LEU A 141 0.11 14.06 -2.63
CA LEU A 141 -0.71 12.90 -2.96
C LEU A 141 -0.98 12.76 -4.46
N ARG A 142 -1.03 13.84 -5.24
CA ARG A 142 -1.07 13.74 -6.72
C ARG A 142 0.18 13.05 -7.27
N TYR A 143 1.35 13.35 -6.73
CA TYR A 143 2.58 12.67 -7.11
C TYR A 143 2.59 11.21 -6.63
N VAL A 144 2.18 10.92 -5.39
CA VAL A 144 2.07 9.55 -4.89
C VAL A 144 1.14 8.70 -5.78
N ARG A 145 0.04 9.27 -6.26
CA ARG A 145 -0.88 8.58 -7.19
C ARG A 145 -0.27 8.34 -8.58
N SER A 146 0.69 9.16 -8.99
CA SER A 146 1.35 8.97 -10.29
C SER A 146 2.22 7.72 -10.35
N PHE A 147 2.74 7.22 -9.23
CA PHE A 147 3.50 5.97 -9.19
C PHE A 147 2.68 4.72 -9.55
N GLY A 148 1.36 4.74 -9.35
CA GLY A 148 0.46 3.63 -9.70
C GLY A 148 -0.02 3.64 -11.15
N LYS A 149 0.31 4.69 -11.92
CA LYS A 149 -0.05 4.76 -13.35
C LYS A 149 0.91 3.90 -14.18
N PRO A 150 0.43 3.32 -15.30
CA PRO A 150 1.29 2.60 -16.23
C PRO A 150 2.27 3.53 -16.92
#